data_47a21bfc05deadfe17f8433cb90f1ca1
#
_entry.id   47a21bfc05deadfe17f8433cb90f1ca1
#
_cell.length_a   1.000
_cell.length_b   1.000
_cell.length_c   1.000
_cell.angle_alpha   90.00
_cell.angle_beta   90.00
_cell.angle_gamma   90.00
#
_symmetry.space_group_name_H-M   'P 1'
#
loop_
_entity.id
_entity.type
_entity.pdbx_description
1 polymer ?
#
loop_
_entity_poly.entity_id
_entity_poly.type
_entity_poly.pdbx_seq_one_letter_code
_entity_poly.pdbx_strand_id
1 'polypeptide(L)'
;MGIDPGTLGTAALAIGALGGASQGIVDGLFKPFTWFDSAGFERIFAVEGKEGGRRFFPTHKATLDPLLPALRIAYGSDVMELLRAQYRVGRVSGDLPRTLRQGVRIGFGMMEVPTIALVATELGVTADIANLAAQAIDSARRQRFQVEQSTSPGESKPPQRPAMTDEQRSAMARLETMIDARIDAALALADTQYVSQTKFLATFVSLVISFSVGGSMGMVTSSEWGWCLLVGLAAVPLTPVAKDLSTAIQEAAKALKAR
;
A
#
# COMPACT_ATOMS: atom_id res chain seq x y z
N MET A 1 14.31 -46.25 9.12
CA MET A 1 13.42 -45.52 10.04
C MET A 1 12.19 -45.11 9.28
N GLY A 2 11.06 -45.81 9.46
CA GLY A 2 9.78 -45.42 8.85
C GLY A 2 9.21 -44.24 9.64
N ILE A 3 9.03 -43.10 8.99
CA ILE A 3 8.36 -41.94 9.60
C ILE A 3 6.85 -42.29 9.63
N ASP A 4 6.29 -42.39 10.84
CA ASP A 4 4.87 -42.63 11.03
C ASP A 4 4.04 -41.46 10.48
N PRO A 5 3.09 -41.67 9.54
CA PRO A 5 2.22 -40.62 8.98
C PRO A 5 1.49 -39.81 10.06
N GLY A 6 1.16 -40.42 11.20
CA GLY A 6 0.51 -39.74 12.32
C GLY A 6 1.41 -38.69 12.97
N THR A 7 2.70 -38.97 13.13
CA THR A 7 3.66 -38.02 13.69
C THR A 7 3.94 -36.84 12.76
N LEU A 8 3.96 -37.05 11.44
CA LEU A 8 4.08 -35.98 10.45
C LEU A 8 2.85 -35.04 10.49
N GLY A 9 1.64 -35.60 10.59
CA GLY A 9 0.42 -34.81 10.68
C GLY A 9 0.38 -33.92 11.92
N THR A 10 0.74 -34.47 13.09
CA THR A 10 0.81 -33.71 14.33
C THR A 10 1.89 -32.63 14.33
N ALA A 11 3.06 -32.91 13.77
CA ALA A 11 4.13 -31.91 13.62
C ALA A 11 3.72 -30.75 12.68
N ALA A 12 3.09 -31.06 11.55
CA ALA A 12 2.59 -30.03 10.62
C ALA A 12 1.51 -29.14 11.25
N LEU A 13 0.59 -29.73 12.02
CA LEU A 13 -0.43 -28.98 12.76
C LEU A 13 0.18 -28.10 13.86
N ALA A 14 1.16 -28.60 14.60
CA ALA A 14 1.85 -27.83 15.63
C ALA A 14 2.60 -26.64 15.04
N ILE A 15 3.32 -26.83 13.93
CA ILE A 15 4.02 -25.76 13.20
C ILE A 15 3.01 -24.73 12.65
N GLY A 16 1.90 -25.19 12.08
CA GLY A 16 0.85 -24.31 11.57
C GLY A 16 0.16 -23.50 12.68
N ALA A 17 -0.10 -24.14 13.83
CA ALA A 17 -0.66 -23.47 15.01
C ALA A 17 0.29 -22.40 15.56
N LEU A 18 1.60 -22.68 15.62
CA LEU A 18 2.62 -21.73 16.04
C LEU A 18 2.66 -20.51 15.11
N GLY A 19 2.64 -20.74 13.78
CA GLY A 19 2.61 -19.66 12.79
C GLY A 19 1.32 -18.85 12.87
N GLY A 20 0.17 -19.48 13.05
CA GLY A 20 -1.12 -18.81 13.23
C GLY A 20 -1.17 -17.97 14.52
N ALA A 21 -0.67 -18.52 15.63
CA ALA A 21 -0.55 -17.79 16.89
C ALA A 21 0.38 -16.57 16.76
N SER A 22 1.52 -16.73 16.08
CA SER A 22 2.48 -15.65 15.85
C SER A 22 1.86 -14.52 15.01
N GLN A 23 1.09 -14.85 13.97
CA GLN A 23 0.35 -13.86 13.18
C GLN A 23 -0.75 -13.18 14.00
N GLY A 24 -1.50 -13.96 14.82
CA GLY A 24 -2.51 -13.42 15.73
C GLY A 24 -1.93 -12.44 16.75
N ILE A 25 -0.75 -12.71 17.28
CA ILE A 25 -0.01 -11.81 18.18
C ILE A 25 0.41 -10.54 17.43
N VAL A 26 0.93 -10.66 16.20
CA VAL A 26 1.29 -9.50 15.39
C VAL A 26 0.07 -8.64 15.08
N ASP A 27 -1.02 -9.24 14.65
CA ASP A 27 -2.25 -8.51 14.36
C ASP A 27 -2.91 -7.89 15.60
N GLY A 28 -2.88 -8.58 16.75
CA GLY A 28 -3.50 -8.13 17.98
C GLY A 28 -2.68 -7.12 18.78
N LEU A 29 -1.36 -7.33 18.89
CA LEU A 29 -0.48 -6.49 19.71
C LEU A 29 0.25 -5.40 18.93
N PHE A 30 0.73 -5.69 17.71
CA PHE A 30 1.59 -4.76 16.98
C PHE A 30 0.84 -3.85 16.01
N LYS A 31 -0.30 -4.29 15.48
CA LYS A 31 -1.13 -3.49 14.60
C LYS A 31 -1.65 -2.17 15.22
N PRO A 32 -1.97 -2.10 16.52
CA PRO A 32 -2.30 -0.83 17.16
C PRO A 32 -1.16 0.18 17.24
N PHE A 33 0.11 -0.27 17.12
CA PHE A 33 1.24 0.65 17.16
C PHE A 33 1.40 1.43 15.85
N THR A 34 1.30 2.74 15.95
CA THR A 34 1.29 3.67 14.82
C THR A 34 2.53 3.60 13.92
N TRP A 35 3.70 3.24 14.49
CA TRP A 35 4.95 3.13 13.73
C TRP A 35 4.97 1.93 12.78
N PHE A 36 4.32 0.84 13.17
CA PHE A 36 4.22 -0.37 12.36
C PHE A 36 3.15 -0.21 11.27
N ASP A 37 2.02 0.41 11.65
CA ASP A 37 0.88 0.58 10.77
C ASP A 37 1.14 1.57 9.62
N SER A 38 2.08 2.52 9.81
CA SER A 38 2.49 3.49 8.79
C SER A 38 3.70 3.08 7.95
N ALA A 39 4.24 1.89 8.15
CA ALA A 39 5.51 1.49 7.53
C ALA A 39 5.52 1.50 5.99
N GLY A 40 4.40 1.14 5.34
CA GLY A 40 4.25 1.25 3.90
C GLY A 40 4.01 2.67 3.40
N PHE A 41 3.46 3.55 4.24
CA PHE A 41 3.16 4.92 3.86
C PHE A 41 4.41 5.75 3.53
N GLU A 42 5.52 5.49 4.20
CA GLU A 42 6.81 6.15 3.93
C GLU A 42 7.38 5.84 2.53
N ARG A 43 6.84 4.85 1.82
CA ARG A 43 7.14 4.62 0.40
C ARG A 43 6.31 5.45 -0.55
N ILE A 44 5.11 5.84 -0.12
CA ILE A 44 4.22 6.66 -0.92
C ILE A 44 4.71 8.09 -0.90
N PHE A 45 4.99 8.63 0.30
CA PHE A 45 5.44 10.00 0.52
C PHE A 45 6.63 10.06 1.48
N ALA A 46 7.58 10.96 1.22
CA ALA A 46 8.64 11.27 2.16
C ALA A 46 8.03 11.98 3.39
N VAL A 47 8.38 11.50 4.58
CA VAL A 47 7.96 12.13 5.83
C VAL A 47 8.91 13.27 6.14
N GLU A 48 8.43 14.51 6.01
CA GLU A 48 9.18 15.70 6.41
C GLU A 48 9.57 15.62 7.89
N GLY A 49 10.85 15.89 8.21
CA GLY A 49 11.34 15.98 9.60
C GLY A 49 11.99 14.72 10.19
N LYS A 50 12.06 13.62 9.47
CA LYS A 50 12.79 12.42 9.93
C LYS A 50 14.20 12.26 9.33
N GLU A 51 14.87 13.37 9.06
CA GLU A 51 16.31 13.36 8.77
C GLU A 51 17.07 12.99 10.05
N GLY A 52 17.43 11.74 10.22
CA GLY A 52 18.27 11.28 11.33
C GLY A 52 17.75 10.15 12.21
N GLY A 53 16.51 9.70 12.05
CA GLY A 53 16.05 8.48 12.73
C GLY A 53 16.79 7.25 12.17
N ARG A 54 17.37 6.40 13.04
CA ARG A 54 17.94 5.09 12.66
C ARG A 54 16.88 4.29 11.91
N ARG A 55 16.94 4.35 10.56
CA ARG A 55 16.05 3.57 9.70
C ARG A 55 16.65 2.17 9.63
N PHE A 56 15.94 1.20 10.17
CA PHE A 56 16.33 -0.21 10.13
C PHE A 56 16.28 -0.79 8.69
N PHE A 57 15.61 -0.09 7.78
CA PHE A 57 15.46 -0.48 6.37
C PHE A 57 15.95 0.61 5.42
N PRO A 58 16.51 0.22 4.25
CA PRO A 58 17.01 1.16 3.26
C PRO A 58 15.92 2.12 2.80
N THR A 59 16.27 3.40 2.75
CA THR A 59 15.36 4.48 2.33
C THR A 59 15.14 4.39 0.83
N HIS A 60 13.94 4.03 0.43
CA HIS A 60 13.53 4.14 -0.97
C HIS A 60 13.00 5.57 -1.22
N LYS A 61 13.25 6.11 -2.42
CA LYS A 61 12.65 7.38 -2.83
C LYS A 61 11.13 7.23 -2.79
N ALA A 62 10.47 8.18 -2.16
CA ALA A 62 9.01 8.21 -2.15
C ALA A 62 8.47 8.44 -3.57
N THR A 63 7.49 7.64 -3.95
CA THR A 63 7.08 7.50 -5.36
C THR A 63 6.14 8.63 -5.79
N LEU A 64 5.38 9.22 -4.85
CA LEU A 64 4.35 10.22 -5.12
C LEU A 64 4.69 11.62 -4.59
N ASP A 65 5.92 11.87 -4.11
CA ASP A 65 6.34 13.20 -3.66
C ASP A 65 6.08 14.32 -4.68
N PRO A 66 6.27 14.12 -6.00
CA PRO A 66 5.95 15.15 -6.99
C PRO A 66 4.48 15.59 -6.99
N LEU A 67 3.56 14.73 -6.54
CA LEU A 67 2.12 15.07 -6.45
C LEU A 67 1.74 15.83 -5.18
N LEU A 68 2.65 15.92 -4.21
CA LEU A 68 2.38 16.55 -2.91
C LEU A 68 1.94 18.02 -3.02
N PRO A 69 2.52 18.87 -3.89
CA PRO A 69 2.04 20.23 -4.09
C PRO A 69 0.57 20.31 -4.52
N ALA A 70 0.16 19.44 -5.45
CA ALA A 70 -1.23 19.37 -5.90
C ALA A 70 -2.17 18.93 -4.77
N LEU A 71 -1.77 17.94 -4.00
CA LEU A 71 -2.54 17.44 -2.86
C LEU A 71 -2.66 18.48 -1.73
N ARG A 72 -1.60 19.26 -1.47
CA ARG A 72 -1.64 20.37 -0.50
C ARG A 72 -2.59 21.49 -0.92
N ILE A 73 -2.67 21.80 -2.21
CA ILE A 73 -3.63 22.77 -2.73
C ILE A 73 -5.07 22.25 -2.58
N ALA A 74 -5.29 20.96 -2.82
CA ALA A 74 -6.62 20.36 -2.76
C ALA A 74 -7.15 20.18 -1.33
N TYR A 75 -6.29 19.77 -0.38
CA TYR A 75 -6.69 19.35 0.96
C TYR A 75 -6.06 20.18 2.10
N GLY A 76 -5.18 21.14 1.78
CA GLY A 76 -4.52 21.97 2.78
C GLY A 76 -3.21 21.38 3.31
N SER A 77 -2.64 22.07 4.33
CA SER A 77 -1.36 21.72 4.95
C SER A 77 -1.35 20.34 5.58
N ASP A 78 -2.48 19.91 6.12
CA ASP A 78 -2.63 18.70 6.93
C ASP A 78 -2.88 17.43 6.08
N VAL A 79 -2.71 17.56 4.75
CA VAL A 79 -2.93 16.47 3.79
C VAL A 79 -2.17 15.20 4.15
N MET A 80 -0.95 15.32 4.67
CA MET A 80 -0.13 14.17 5.04
C MET A 80 -0.74 13.37 6.21
N GLU A 81 -1.36 14.06 7.14
CA GLU A 81 -2.04 13.45 8.28
C GLU A 81 -3.33 12.76 7.84
N LEU A 82 -4.12 13.43 6.97
CA LEU A 82 -5.31 12.87 6.35
C LEU A 82 -4.99 11.58 5.57
N LEU A 83 -4.00 11.63 4.69
CA LEU A 83 -3.61 10.47 3.87
C LEU A 83 -3.07 9.32 4.73
N ARG A 84 -2.32 9.63 5.79
CA ARG A 84 -1.85 8.62 6.74
C ARG A 84 -3.00 7.99 7.51
N ALA A 85 -3.97 8.78 7.94
CA ALA A 85 -5.17 8.26 8.59
C ALA A 85 -5.97 7.33 7.64
N GLN A 86 -6.17 7.76 6.40
CA GLN A 86 -6.84 6.93 5.38
C GLN A 86 -6.04 5.67 5.05
N TYR A 87 -4.71 5.75 4.98
CA TYR A 87 -3.87 4.57 4.74
C TYR A 87 -4.04 3.51 5.84
N ARG A 88 -4.16 3.94 7.10
CA ARG A 88 -4.40 3.03 8.24
C ARG A 88 -5.76 2.35 8.19
N VAL A 89 -6.81 3.13 7.91
CA VAL A 89 -8.19 2.63 7.86
C VAL A 89 -8.46 1.93 6.53
N GLY A 90 -7.92 2.46 5.46
CA GLY A 90 -8.36 2.21 4.08
C GLY A 90 -7.63 1.09 3.36
N ARG A 91 -6.74 0.31 4.00
CA ARG A 91 -6.16 -0.89 3.37
C ARG A 91 -7.23 -1.88 2.92
N VAL A 92 -8.38 -1.86 3.58
CA VAL A 92 -9.52 -2.72 3.28
C VAL A 92 -10.56 -2.03 2.40
N SER A 93 -10.69 -0.69 2.46
CA SER A 93 -11.80 0.05 1.84
C SER A 93 -11.50 0.61 0.45
N GLY A 94 -10.24 0.69 0.03
CA GLY A 94 -9.87 1.25 -1.28
C GLY A 94 -10.10 2.76 -1.43
N ASP A 95 -10.37 3.50 -0.36
CA ASP A 95 -10.68 4.93 -0.40
C ASP A 95 -9.47 5.80 -0.71
N LEU A 96 -8.27 5.39 -0.27
CA LEU A 96 -7.05 6.14 -0.47
C LEU A 96 -6.71 6.39 -1.96
N PRO A 97 -6.79 5.39 -2.87
CA PRO A 97 -6.56 5.64 -4.31
C PRO A 97 -7.51 6.68 -4.87
N ARG A 98 -8.78 6.62 -4.47
CA ARG A 98 -9.80 7.57 -4.91
C ARG A 98 -9.50 8.99 -4.41
N THR A 99 -9.15 9.14 -3.14
CA THR A 99 -8.78 10.43 -2.54
C THR A 99 -7.56 11.02 -3.23
N LEU A 100 -6.52 10.23 -3.50
CA LEU A 100 -5.32 10.67 -4.21
C LEU A 100 -5.66 11.17 -5.61
N ARG A 101 -6.40 10.39 -6.42
CA ARG A 101 -6.82 10.78 -7.77
C ARG A 101 -7.66 12.05 -7.76
N GLN A 102 -8.62 12.15 -6.85
CA GLN A 102 -9.48 13.32 -6.71
C GLN A 102 -8.67 14.56 -6.29
N GLY A 103 -7.78 14.42 -5.30
CA GLY A 103 -6.94 15.51 -4.82
C GLY A 103 -6.00 16.04 -5.90
N VAL A 104 -5.37 15.16 -6.68
CA VAL A 104 -4.50 15.56 -7.79
C VAL A 104 -5.29 16.31 -8.87
N ARG A 105 -6.50 15.84 -9.23
CA ARG A 105 -7.35 16.54 -10.21
C ARG A 105 -7.78 17.93 -9.74
N ILE A 106 -8.15 18.06 -8.47
CA ILE A 106 -8.52 19.35 -7.87
C ILE A 106 -7.28 20.26 -7.84
N GLY A 107 -6.16 19.75 -7.34
CA GLY A 107 -4.92 20.51 -7.23
C GLY A 107 -4.42 21.02 -8.58
N PHE A 108 -4.36 20.18 -9.59
CA PHE A 108 -3.99 20.59 -10.95
C PHE A 108 -4.94 21.63 -11.54
N GLY A 109 -6.24 21.54 -11.22
CA GLY A 109 -7.21 22.56 -11.60
C GLY A 109 -6.97 23.94 -10.97
N MET A 110 -6.18 24.02 -9.90
CA MET A 110 -5.86 25.25 -9.17
C MET A 110 -4.41 25.71 -9.36
N MET A 111 -3.52 24.83 -9.82
CA MET A 111 -2.08 25.15 -10.02
C MET A 111 -1.86 25.98 -11.27
N GLU A 112 -0.72 26.69 -11.30
CA GLU A 112 -0.24 27.41 -12.47
C GLU A 112 0.37 26.45 -13.50
N VAL A 113 0.26 26.80 -14.78
CA VAL A 113 0.77 26.01 -15.93
C VAL A 113 2.22 25.54 -15.74
N PRO A 114 3.19 26.42 -15.39
CA PRO A 114 4.58 25.98 -15.22
C PRO A 114 4.77 24.96 -14.11
N THR A 115 4.00 25.09 -13.04
CA THR A 115 4.07 24.15 -11.91
C THR A 115 3.48 22.78 -12.28
N ILE A 116 2.37 22.75 -13.04
CA ILE A 116 1.80 21.49 -13.55
C ILE A 116 2.81 20.80 -14.48
N ALA A 117 3.45 21.55 -15.38
CA ALA A 117 4.44 21.01 -16.30
C ALA A 117 5.66 20.45 -15.55
N LEU A 118 6.12 21.12 -14.48
CA LEU A 118 7.21 20.66 -13.64
C LEU A 118 6.85 19.32 -12.96
N VAL A 119 5.69 19.27 -12.30
CA VAL A 119 5.20 18.04 -11.64
C VAL A 119 5.06 16.90 -12.66
N ALA A 120 4.50 17.15 -13.83
CA ALA A 120 4.38 16.16 -14.90
C ALA A 120 5.76 15.62 -15.35
N THR A 121 6.75 16.51 -15.48
CA THR A 121 8.12 16.13 -15.84
C THR A 121 8.79 15.29 -14.75
N GLU A 122 8.62 15.63 -13.48
CA GLU A 122 9.10 14.84 -12.34
C GLU A 122 8.44 13.45 -12.27
N LEU A 123 7.21 13.32 -12.74
CA LEU A 123 6.54 12.04 -12.90
C LEU A 123 7.06 11.22 -14.10
N GLY A 124 7.98 11.78 -14.90
CA GLY A 124 8.59 11.11 -16.04
C GLY A 124 7.87 11.33 -17.38
N VAL A 125 6.96 12.30 -17.44
CA VAL A 125 6.38 12.75 -18.71
C VAL A 125 7.41 13.62 -19.44
N THR A 126 7.53 13.49 -20.78
CA THR A 126 8.42 14.36 -21.56
C THR A 126 7.96 15.81 -21.48
N ALA A 127 8.89 16.76 -21.49
CA ALA A 127 8.61 18.18 -21.31
C ALA A 127 7.56 18.72 -22.32
N ASP A 128 7.59 18.25 -23.56
CA ASP A 128 6.62 18.67 -24.57
C ASP A 128 5.19 18.25 -24.24
N ILE A 129 5.02 16.98 -23.84
CA ILE A 129 3.71 16.44 -23.43
C ILE A 129 3.26 17.09 -22.11
N ALA A 130 4.17 17.32 -21.16
CA ALA A 130 3.87 17.98 -19.91
C ALA A 130 3.36 19.42 -20.12
N ASN A 131 4.00 20.19 -21.00
CA ASN A 131 3.56 21.55 -21.35
C ASN A 131 2.20 21.56 -22.06
N LEU A 132 1.98 20.65 -23.03
CA LEU A 132 0.69 20.52 -23.71
C LEU A 132 -0.43 20.14 -22.75
N ALA A 133 -0.19 19.20 -21.86
CA ALA A 133 -1.16 18.79 -20.84
C ALA A 133 -1.48 19.93 -19.86
N ALA A 134 -0.46 20.68 -19.40
CA ALA A 134 -0.64 21.82 -18.51
C ALA A 134 -1.47 22.93 -19.18
N GLN A 135 -1.20 23.24 -20.46
CA GLN A 135 -2.01 24.18 -21.24
C GLN A 135 -3.45 23.69 -21.43
N ALA A 136 -3.65 22.38 -21.65
CA ALA A 136 -4.97 21.80 -21.76
C ALA A 136 -5.78 21.94 -20.46
N ILE A 137 -5.16 21.71 -19.31
CA ILE A 137 -5.79 21.90 -17.99
C ILE A 137 -6.17 23.37 -17.77
N ASP A 138 -5.27 24.31 -18.11
CA ASP A 138 -5.55 25.75 -17.97
C ASP A 138 -6.67 26.22 -18.92
N SER A 139 -6.69 25.74 -20.15
CA SER A 139 -7.76 26.04 -21.09
C SER A 139 -9.12 25.54 -20.61
N ALA A 140 -9.18 24.32 -20.09
CA ALA A 140 -10.39 23.75 -19.49
C ALA A 140 -10.85 24.54 -18.24
N ARG A 141 -9.90 25.02 -17.41
CA ARG A 141 -10.18 25.89 -16.27
C ARG A 141 -10.81 27.21 -16.69
N ARG A 142 -10.20 27.92 -17.66
CA ARG A 142 -10.73 29.20 -18.19
C ARG A 142 -12.13 29.05 -18.75
N GLN A 143 -12.40 27.95 -19.45
CA GLN A 143 -13.73 27.66 -19.99
C GLN A 143 -14.79 27.53 -18.88
N ARG A 144 -14.47 26.86 -17.75
CA ARG A 144 -15.42 26.74 -16.62
C ARG A 144 -15.77 28.11 -16.03
N PHE A 145 -14.77 28.96 -15.81
CA PHE A 145 -15.00 30.33 -15.29
C PHE A 145 -15.84 31.20 -16.24
N GLN A 146 -15.66 31.09 -17.57
CA GLN A 146 -16.45 31.81 -18.55
C GLN A 146 -17.91 31.35 -18.56
N VAL A 147 -18.17 30.06 -18.44
CA VAL A 147 -19.52 29.51 -18.34
C VAL A 147 -20.23 30.00 -17.08
N GLU A 148 -19.57 30.03 -15.94
CA GLU A 148 -20.15 30.53 -14.68
C GLU A 148 -20.50 32.03 -14.76
N GLN A 149 -19.69 32.84 -15.44
CA GLN A 149 -19.96 34.27 -15.64
C GLN A 149 -21.06 34.55 -16.66
N SER A 150 -21.25 33.66 -17.66
CA SER A 150 -22.24 33.81 -18.73
C SER A 150 -23.66 33.34 -18.33
N THR A 151 -23.83 32.79 -17.13
CA THR A 151 -25.13 32.30 -16.66
C THR A 151 -26.02 33.41 -16.10
N SER A 152 -25.85 34.68 -16.56
CA SER A 152 -26.83 35.73 -16.34
C SER A 152 -28.10 35.39 -17.12
N PRO A 153 -29.30 35.43 -16.48
CA PRO A 153 -30.57 35.08 -17.13
C PRO A 153 -30.93 36.16 -18.19
N GLY A 154 -30.63 35.93 -19.43
CA GLY A 154 -30.98 36.82 -20.54
C GLY A 154 -30.22 36.64 -21.84
N GLU A 155 -29.06 36.01 -21.86
CA GLU A 155 -28.29 35.86 -23.12
C GLU A 155 -28.26 34.39 -23.58
N SER A 156 -29.04 34.14 -24.65
CA SER A 156 -29.31 32.81 -25.22
C SER A 156 -28.29 32.33 -26.26
N LYS A 157 -27.03 32.77 -26.20
CA LYS A 157 -26.03 32.25 -27.12
C LYS A 157 -24.91 31.57 -26.34
N PRO A 158 -24.82 30.22 -26.41
CA PRO A 158 -23.71 29.52 -25.74
C PRO A 158 -22.40 30.02 -26.34
N PRO A 159 -21.43 30.45 -25.54
CA PRO A 159 -20.14 30.88 -26.03
C PRO A 159 -19.52 29.74 -26.85
N GLN A 160 -19.10 30.07 -28.13
CA GLN A 160 -18.37 29.11 -28.95
C GLN A 160 -17.10 28.71 -28.19
N ARG A 161 -17.09 27.50 -27.67
CA ARG A 161 -15.96 26.93 -26.94
C ARG A 161 -14.79 26.79 -27.89
N PRO A 162 -13.62 27.38 -27.65
CA PRO A 162 -12.43 26.98 -28.37
C PRO A 162 -12.21 25.49 -28.06
N ALA A 163 -12.44 24.67 -29.07
CA ALA A 163 -12.31 23.22 -28.91
C ALA A 163 -10.85 22.90 -28.55
N MET A 164 -10.64 22.17 -27.46
CA MET A 164 -9.33 21.60 -27.12
C MET A 164 -8.80 20.83 -28.32
N THR A 165 -7.56 21.07 -28.73
CA THR A 165 -6.95 20.36 -29.87
C THR A 165 -6.82 18.86 -29.53
N ASP A 166 -6.80 18.00 -30.54
CA ASP A 166 -6.64 16.56 -30.34
C ASP A 166 -5.30 16.22 -29.67
N GLU A 167 -4.25 16.99 -29.95
CA GLU A 167 -2.95 16.88 -29.32
C GLU A 167 -3.03 17.19 -27.81
N GLN A 168 -3.71 18.27 -27.44
CA GLN A 168 -3.92 18.66 -26.04
C GLN A 168 -4.73 17.59 -25.29
N ARG A 169 -5.77 17.05 -25.93
CA ARG A 169 -6.60 15.98 -25.35
C ARG A 169 -5.79 14.70 -25.16
N SER A 170 -4.97 14.34 -26.14
CA SER A 170 -4.07 13.18 -26.06
C SER A 170 -2.99 13.37 -24.98
N ALA A 171 -2.40 14.55 -24.86
CA ALA A 171 -1.41 14.86 -23.83
C ALA A 171 -2.01 14.77 -22.41
N MET A 172 -3.19 15.34 -22.22
CA MET A 172 -3.93 15.25 -20.94
C MET A 172 -4.27 13.82 -20.57
N ALA A 173 -4.77 13.02 -21.52
CA ALA A 173 -5.07 11.60 -21.27
C ALA A 173 -3.82 10.79 -20.91
N ARG A 174 -2.67 11.07 -21.55
CA ARG A 174 -1.38 10.44 -21.20
C ARG A 174 -0.94 10.81 -19.80
N LEU A 175 -1.06 12.09 -19.42
CA LEU A 175 -0.72 12.54 -18.06
C LEU A 175 -1.62 11.87 -17.03
N GLU A 176 -2.94 11.82 -17.22
CA GLU A 176 -3.87 11.14 -16.32
C GLU A 176 -3.53 9.65 -16.17
N THR A 177 -3.28 8.96 -17.29
CA THR A 177 -2.89 7.54 -17.26
C THR A 177 -1.58 7.33 -16.50
N MET A 178 -0.60 8.22 -16.66
CA MET A 178 0.68 8.13 -15.95
C MET A 178 0.49 8.34 -14.44
N ILE A 179 -0.32 9.31 -14.05
CA ILE A 179 -0.65 9.57 -12.64
C ILE A 179 -1.34 8.36 -12.02
N ASP A 180 -2.36 7.81 -12.69
CA ASP A 180 -3.08 6.64 -12.21
C ASP A 180 -2.15 5.44 -12.03
N ALA A 181 -1.31 5.16 -13.03
CA ALA A 181 -0.31 4.08 -12.96
C ALA A 181 0.71 4.28 -11.82
N ARG A 182 1.15 5.53 -11.57
CA ARG A 182 2.06 5.85 -10.48
C ARG A 182 1.40 5.67 -9.11
N ILE A 183 0.14 6.09 -8.95
CA ILE A 183 -0.62 5.90 -7.72
C ILE A 183 -0.79 4.40 -7.45
N ASP A 184 -1.22 3.63 -8.44
CA ASP A 184 -1.43 2.20 -8.28
C ASP A 184 -0.12 1.46 -7.96
N ALA A 185 0.98 1.80 -8.64
CA ALA A 185 2.31 1.24 -8.36
C ALA A 185 2.80 1.60 -6.95
N ALA A 186 2.63 2.84 -6.51
CA ALA A 186 3.04 3.27 -5.16
C ALA A 186 2.26 2.53 -4.07
N LEU A 187 0.96 2.36 -4.25
CA LEU A 187 0.12 1.63 -3.31
C LEU A 187 0.46 0.14 -3.27
N ALA A 188 0.70 -0.49 -4.43
CA ALA A 188 1.13 -1.89 -4.50
C ALA A 188 2.48 -2.11 -3.81
N LEU A 189 3.44 -1.19 -3.99
CA LEU A 189 4.73 -1.24 -3.29
C LEU A 189 4.57 -1.05 -1.78
N ALA A 190 3.71 -0.13 -1.34
CA ALA A 190 3.43 0.09 0.07
C ALA A 190 2.79 -1.15 0.73
N ASP A 191 1.84 -1.78 0.05
CA ASP A 191 1.19 -3.00 0.52
C ASP A 191 2.18 -4.17 0.60
N THR A 192 3.00 -4.37 -0.44
CA THR A 192 4.05 -5.39 -0.45
C THR A 192 5.04 -5.20 0.71
N GLN A 193 5.41 -3.96 1.01
CA GLN A 193 6.31 -3.66 2.13
C GLN A 193 5.66 -3.99 3.47
N TYR A 194 4.40 -3.60 3.66
CA TYR A 194 3.66 -3.92 4.86
C TYR A 194 3.56 -5.44 5.09
N VAL A 195 3.17 -6.19 4.05
CA VAL A 195 3.09 -7.65 4.10
C VAL A 195 4.44 -8.28 4.44
N SER A 196 5.52 -7.78 3.84
CA SER A 196 6.88 -8.26 4.13
C SER A 196 7.28 -8.01 5.58
N GLN A 197 7.00 -6.82 6.11
CA GLN A 197 7.31 -6.49 7.51
C GLN A 197 6.46 -7.29 8.50
N THR A 198 5.18 -7.51 8.19
CA THR A 198 4.29 -8.35 8.98
C THR A 198 4.80 -9.78 9.06
N LYS A 199 5.22 -10.35 7.91
CA LYS A 199 5.82 -11.69 7.87
C LYS A 199 7.13 -11.77 8.66
N PHE A 200 8.00 -10.76 8.53
CA PHE A 200 9.26 -10.70 9.27
C PHE A 200 8.99 -10.67 10.79
N LEU A 201 8.07 -9.82 11.23
CA LEU A 201 7.74 -9.72 12.66
C LEU A 201 7.07 -11.00 13.16
N ALA A 202 6.17 -11.60 12.38
CA ALA A 202 5.55 -12.88 12.74
C ALA A 202 6.60 -14.01 12.87
N THR A 203 7.61 -14.02 11.97
CA THR A 203 8.73 -14.96 12.07
C THR A 203 9.55 -14.72 13.33
N PHE A 204 9.81 -13.46 13.67
CA PHE A 204 10.53 -13.13 14.90
C PHE A 204 9.76 -13.58 16.16
N VAL A 205 8.45 -13.29 16.22
CA VAL A 205 7.57 -13.75 17.32
C VAL A 205 7.55 -15.28 17.39
N SER A 206 7.45 -15.95 16.25
CA SER A 206 7.49 -17.42 16.17
C SER A 206 8.80 -17.99 16.72
N LEU A 207 9.93 -17.37 16.42
CA LEU A 207 11.23 -17.75 16.99
C LEU A 207 11.25 -17.57 18.49
N VAL A 208 10.80 -16.43 19.01
CA VAL A 208 10.74 -16.18 20.46
C VAL A 208 9.89 -17.22 21.17
N ILE A 209 8.72 -17.56 20.65
CA ILE A 209 7.85 -18.59 21.22
C ILE A 209 8.54 -19.95 21.16
N SER A 210 9.11 -20.32 20.02
CA SER A 210 9.80 -21.61 19.84
C SER A 210 10.95 -21.79 20.82
N PHE A 211 11.77 -20.76 21.03
CA PHE A 211 12.86 -20.78 22.00
C PHE A 211 12.34 -20.82 23.45
N SER A 212 11.29 -20.07 23.75
CA SER A 212 10.69 -20.07 25.10
C SER A 212 10.12 -21.45 25.47
N VAL A 213 9.42 -22.09 24.54
CA VAL A 213 8.88 -23.44 24.71
C VAL A 213 10.02 -24.46 24.85
N GLY A 214 11.03 -24.41 23.97
CA GLY A 214 12.19 -25.27 24.04
C GLY A 214 12.93 -25.14 25.37
N GLY A 215 13.16 -23.92 25.83
CA GLY A 215 13.77 -23.67 27.15
C GLY A 215 12.94 -24.20 28.30
N SER A 216 11.60 -24.08 28.27
CA SER A 216 10.71 -24.62 29.32
C SER A 216 10.67 -26.15 29.32
N MET A 217 10.93 -26.80 28.17
CA MET A 217 11.02 -28.25 28.06
C MET A 217 12.39 -28.83 28.48
N GLY A 218 13.34 -27.97 28.91
CA GLY A 218 14.65 -28.41 29.36
C GLY A 218 15.59 -28.83 28.25
N MET A 219 15.41 -28.30 27.01
CA MET A 219 16.33 -28.52 25.90
C MET A 219 17.68 -27.90 26.20
N VAL A 220 18.73 -28.72 26.34
CA VAL A 220 20.07 -28.29 26.77
C VAL A 220 21.12 -28.42 25.67
N THR A 221 20.88 -29.28 24.69
CA THR A 221 21.86 -29.56 23.63
C THR A 221 21.77 -28.56 22.47
N SER A 222 22.92 -28.27 21.82
CA SER A 222 22.96 -27.39 20.67
C SER A 222 22.12 -27.89 19.47
N SER A 223 21.97 -29.20 19.38
CA SER A 223 21.13 -29.84 18.36
C SER A 223 19.63 -29.54 18.57
N GLU A 224 19.16 -29.53 19.83
CA GLU A 224 17.76 -29.22 20.16
C GLU A 224 17.42 -27.75 19.91
N TRP A 225 18.33 -26.84 20.20
CA TRP A 225 18.19 -25.42 19.84
C TRP A 225 18.11 -25.21 18.32
N GLY A 226 18.86 -26.01 17.56
CA GLY A 226 18.75 -26.02 16.11
C GLY A 226 17.34 -26.36 15.61
N TRP A 227 16.68 -27.32 16.23
CA TRP A 227 15.29 -27.67 15.94
C TRP A 227 14.32 -26.54 16.29
N CYS A 228 14.47 -25.86 17.44
CA CYS A 228 13.66 -24.71 17.80
C CYS A 228 13.79 -23.58 16.75
N LEU A 229 15.00 -23.34 16.27
CA LEU A 229 15.24 -22.36 15.20
C LEU A 229 14.55 -22.75 13.90
N LEU A 230 14.70 -23.99 13.45
CA LEU A 230 14.05 -24.49 12.23
C LEU A 230 12.54 -24.40 12.31
N VAL A 231 11.94 -24.83 13.42
CA VAL A 231 10.49 -24.77 13.64
C VAL A 231 10.01 -23.32 13.66
N GLY A 232 10.70 -22.42 14.37
CA GLY A 232 10.34 -21.01 14.44
C GLY A 232 10.43 -20.31 13.09
N LEU A 233 11.47 -20.59 12.29
CA LEU A 233 11.61 -20.03 10.94
C LEU A 233 10.58 -20.59 9.94
N ALA A 234 10.27 -21.89 10.04
CA ALA A 234 9.35 -22.55 9.13
C ALA A 234 7.87 -22.27 9.45
N ALA A 235 7.55 -21.90 10.69
CA ALA A 235 6.16 -21.77 11.13
C ALA A 235 5.36 -20.77 10.29
N VAL A 236 5.89 -19.58 10.05
CA VAL A 236 5.17 -18.52 9.33
C VAL A 236 4.96 -18.85 7.84
N PRO A 237 5.96 -19.24 7.05
CA PRO A 237 5.75 -19.61 5.64
C PRO A 237 4.91 -20.87 5.47
N LEU A 238 4.91 -21.78 6.45
CA LEU A 238 4.12 -23.02 6.38
C LEU A 238 2.67 -22.85 6.89
N THR A 239 2.33 -21.73 7.53
CA THR A 239 0.97 -21.50 8.05
C THR A 239 -0.14 -21.66 6.98
N PRO A 240 -0.03 -21.11 5.75
CA PRO A 240 -1.04 -21.32 4.71
C PRO A 240 -1.19 -22.80 4.35
N VAL A 241 -0.07 -23.51 4.16
CA VAL A 241 -0.04 -24.92 3.82
C VAL A 241 -0.66 -25.78 4.93
N ALA A 242 -0.34 -25.47 6.19
CA ALA A 242 -0.92 -26.16 7.35
C ALA A 242 -2.44 -25.94 7.45
N LYS A 243 -2.91 -24.73 7.17
CA LYS A 243 -4.33 -24.40 7.13
C LYS A 243 -5.05 -25.19 6.04
N ASP A 244 -4.51 -25.21 4.82
CA ASP A 244 -5.10 -25.93 3.70
C ASP A 244 -5.11 -27.45 3.97
N LEU A 245 -4.02 -27.98 4.53
CA LEU A 245 -3.94 -29.38 4.93
C LEU A 245 -4.98 -29.73 6.02
N SER A 246 -5.14 -28.88 7.04
CA SER A 246 -6.14 -29.11 8.10
C SER A 246 -7.56 -29.11 7.56
N THR A 247 -7.86 -28.22 6.60
CA THR A 247 -9.16 -28.17 5.93
C THR A 247 -9.41 -29.45 5.11
N ALA A 248 -8.43 -29.87 4.33
CA ALA A 248 -8.51 -31.10 3.52
C ALA A 248 -8.72 -32.36 4.41
N ILE A 249 -8.02 -32.45 5.55
CA ILE A 249 -8.20 -33.55 6.52
C ILE A 249 -9.62 -33.52 7.10
N GLN A 250 -10.13 -32.34 7.47
CA GLN A 250 -11.50 -32.21 7.99
C GLN A 250 -12.56 -32.62 6.96
N GLU A 251 -12.38 -32.24 5.70
CA GLU A 251 -13.27 -32.62 4.60
C GLU A 251 -13.23 -34.13 4.34
N ALA A 252 -12.04 -34.74 4.31
CA ALA A 252 -11.87 -36.16 4.20
C ALA A 252 -12.54 -36.92 5.36
N ALA A 253 -12.38 -36.45 6.59
CA ALA A 253 -13.01 -37.05 7.77
C ALA A 253 -14.54 -36.92 7.73
N LYS A 254 -15.09 -35.82 7.24
CA LYS A 254 -16.54 -35.67 7.00
C LYS A 254 -17.05 -36.61 5.93
N ALA A 255 -16.32 -36.79 4.83
CA ALA A 255 -16.68 -37.71 3.76
C ALA A 255 -16.67 -39.18 4.24
N LEU A 256 -15.74 -39.56 5.10
CA LEU A 256 -15.69 -40.90 5.72
C LEU A 256 -16.84 -41.17 6.69
N LYS A 257 -17.30 -40.15 7.42
CA LYS A 257 -18.45 -40.25 8.32
C LYS A 257 -19.81 -40.31 7.59
N ALA A 258 -19.87 -39.85 6.35
CA ALA A 258 -21.08 -39.82 5.54
C ALA A 258 -21.31 -41.16 4.77
N ARG A 259 -20.36 -42.09 4.82
CA ARG A 259 -20.47 -43.48 4.33
C ARG A 259 -20.82 -44.43 5.45
#